data_1850cd639da72296ae597d869eb4e7d2
#
_entry.id   1850cd639da72296ae597d869eb4e7d2
#
_cell.length_a   1.000
_cell.length_b   1.000
_cell.length_c   1.000
_cell.angle_alpha   90.00
_cell.angle_beta   90.00
_cell.angle_gamma   90.00
#
_symmetry.space_group_name_H-M   'P 1'
#
loop_
_entity.id
_entity.type
_entity.pdbx_description
1 polymer ?
#
loop_
_entity_poly.entity_id
_entity_poly.type
_entity_poly.pdbx_seq_one_letter_code
_entity_poly.pdbx_strand_id
1 'polypeptide(L)'
;MQKFAPSVLVLALGAALAGCQDQGPQKDHVKINKNPYPSTYTVFDNSSTLITNATVLTGTGERLEQADVFIVDGKIAQVGKDLNVNADNTIDAQGKWVTPGIIDVHSHLGAYPSPSVESHQDGNEMTSPNTAEVWVEHSVWPQDPGFNRAREGGITTLQILPGSANLFGGRAVTLKNVPAHTMQAMKFPNAPYGLKMACGENPKRVYGSNKIAPQTRMGNMAGYRQAWIEASEYKSAWEQYDTAHAAGLNPDAPKRDIKYDTLRGVLDGEVMIHNHCYKAEEMAMMIDLAKEFNYHAGTFHHGIEAYKIADLLAENGN
;
A
#
# COMPACT_ATOMS: atom_id res chain seq x y z
N MET A 1 64.45 8.93 -68.28
CA MET A 1 64.64 7.59 -67.73
C MET A 1 63.68 7.45 -66.53
N GLN A 2 62.54 6.85 -66.81
CA GLN A 2 61.50 6.56 -65.78
C GLN A 2 61.83 5.19 -65.17
N LYS A 3 61.83 5.13 -63.82
CA LYS A 3 61.85 3.87 -63.10
C LYS A 3 60.54 3.60 -62.49
N PHE A 4 59.83 2.57 -62.90
CA PHE A 4 58.67 2.01 -62.31
C PHE A 4 59.02 1.26 -61.01
N ALA A 5 58.27 1.45 -59.92
CA ALA A 5 58.28 0.62 -58.73
C ALA A 5 56.97 -0.15 -58.64
N PRO A 6 56.98 -1.46 -58.32
CA PRO A 6 55.76 -2.26 -58.23
C PRO A 6 55.08 -2.07 -56.86
N SER A 7 53.76 -1.82 -56.91
CA SER A 7 52.88 -1.80 -55.72
C SER A 7 52.62 -3.25 -55.29
N VAL A 8 52.96 -3.53 -54.02
CA VAL A 8 52.58 -4.78 -53.35
C VAL A 8 51.24 -4.57 -52.67
N LEU A 9 50.24 -5.26 -53.14
CA LEU A 9 48.91 -5.33 -52.57
C LEU A 9 48.91 -6.36 -51.45
N VAL A 10 48.89 -5.91 -50.17
CA VAL A 10 48.73 -6.80 -49.02
C VAL A 10 47.23 -6.97 -48.75
N LEU A 11 46.64 -8.10 -49.07
CA LEU A 11 45.33 -8.54 -48.64
C LEU A 11 45.43 -8.97 -47.17
N ALA A 12 44.91 -8.15 -46.27
CA ALA A 12 44.67 -8.54 -44.89
C ALA A 12 43.33 -9.31 -44.79
N LEU A 13 43.40 -10.64 -44.70
CA LEU A 13 42.27 -11.49 -44.27
C LEU A 13 42.04 -11.24 -42.78
N GLY A 14 41.07 -10.38 -42.44
CA GLY A 14 40.53 -10.30 -41.10
C GLY A 14 39.62 -11.49 -40.82
N ALA A 15 40.11 -12.52 -40.17
CA ALA A 15 39.30 -13.58 -39.63
C ALA A 15 38.50 -13.02 -38.45
N ALA A 16 37.22 -12.74 -38.67
CA ALA A 16 36.26 -12.48 -37.59
C ALA A 16 36.07 -13.80 -36.81
N LEU A 17 36.75 -13.95 -35.70
CA LEU A 17 36.44 -14.95 -34.70
C LEU A 17 35.13 -14.52 -34.01
N ALA A 18 33.97 -14.84 -34.60
CA ALA A 18 32.71 -14.91 -33.91
C ALA A 18 32.82 -16.08 -32.92
N GLY A 19 33.30 -15.83 -31.73
CA GLY A 19 33.22 -16.75 -30.62
C GLY A 19 31.74 -16.96 -30.33
N CYS A 20 31.15 -18.06 -30.76
CA CYS A 20 29.93 -18.59 -30.16
C CYS A 20 30.29 -18.90 -28.71
N GLN A 21 30.05 -17.97 -27.81
CA GLN A 21 29.90 -18.32 -26.40
C GLN A 21 28.71 -19.26 -26.34
N ASP A 22 28.95 -20.51 -26.01
CA ASP A 22 27.93 -21.49 -25.68
C ASP A 22 27.22 -20.95 -24.44
N GLN A 23 26.17 -20.14 -24.65
CA GLN A 23 25.30 -19.71 -23.60
C GLN A 23 24.54 -20.96 -23.22
N GLY A 24 24.86 -21.54 -22.07
CA GLY A 24 24.13 -22.68 -21.52
C GLY A 24 22.62 -22.47 -21.61
N PRO A 25 21.78 -23.46 -21.23
CA PRO A 25 20.34 -23.37 -21.39
C PRO A 25 19.81 -22.08 -20.80
N GLN A 26 18.99 -21.35 -21.56
CA GLN A 26 18.43 -20.08 -21.14
C GLN A 26 17.61 -20.28 -19.84
N LYS A 27 17.94 -19.51 -18.84
CA LYS A 27 17.22 -19.54 -17.55
C LYS A 27 15.85 -18.89 -17.70
N ASP A 28 14.86 -19.43 -16.99
CA ASP A 28 13.55 -18.81 -16.92
C ASP A 28 13.63 -17.44 -16.25
N HIS A 29 12.83 -16.50 -16.74
CA HIS A 29 12.71 -15.18 -16.14
C HIS A 29 12.01 -15.27 -14.79
N VAL A 30 12.73 -14.98 -13.71
CA VAL A 30 12.18 -14.93 -12.35
C VAL A 30 11.34 -13.68 -12.19
N LYS A 31 10.05 -13.85 -11.91
CA LYS A 31 9.12 -12.74 -11.61
C LYS A 31 8.66 -12.81 -10.17
N ILE A 32 8.74 -11.68 -9.47
CA ILE A 32 8.21 -11.57 -8.10
C ILE A 32 6.69 -11.39 -8.17
N ASN A 33 5.94 -12.29 -7.55
CA ASN A 33 4.50 -12.12 -7.38
C ASN A 33 4.25 -11.04 -6.31
N LYS A 34 3.75 -9.88 -6.73
CA LYS A 34 3.48 -8.71 -5.87
C LYS A 34 2.20 -8.85 -5.04
N ASN A 35 1.29 -9.76 -5.41
CA ASN A 35 0.05 -10.06 -4.68
C ASN A 35 -0.13 -11.58 -4.52
N PRO A 36 0.67 -12.25 -3.68
CA PRO A 36 0.60 -13.70 -3.49
C PRO A 36 -0.67 -14.16 -2.76
N TYR A 37 -1.39 -13.26 -2.13
CA TYR A 37 -2.62 -13.53 -1.38
C TYR A 37 -3.77 -12.66 -1.94
N PRO A 38 -4.29 -12.98 -3.14
CA PRO A 38 -5.32 -12.17 -3.77
C PRO A 38 -6.64 -12.20 -2.99
N SER A 39 -7.47 -11.16 -3.19
CA SER A 39 -8.82 -11.14 -2.66
C SER A 39 -9.64 -12.31 -3.20
N THR A 40 -10.39 -12.95 -2.30
CA THR A 40 -11.44 -13.92 -2.64
C THR A 40 -12.85 -13.37 -2.39
N TYR A 41 -12.95 -12.04 -2.19
CA TYR A 41 -14.24 -11.38 -2.02
C TYR A 41 -15.14 -11.60 -3.25
N THR A 42 -16.37 -12.00 -2.97
CA THR A 42 -17.44 -12.07 -3.96
C THR A 42 -18.56 -11.14 -3.52
N VAL A 43 -19.18 -10.48 -4.49
CA VAL A 43 -20.39 -9.68 -4.23
C VAL A 43 -21.49 -10.62 -3.76
N PHE A 44 -22.16 -10.25 -2.66
CA PHE A 44 -23.33 -11.00 -2.20
C PHE A 44 -24.45 -10.89 -3.23
N ASP A 45 -25.22 -11.97 -3.40
CA ASP A 45 -26.47 -11.91 -4.17
C ASP A 45 -27.40 -10.88 -3.49
N ASN A 46 -27.78 -9.86 -4.26
CA ASN A 46 -28.62 -8.80 -3.79
C ASN A 46 -29.89 -8.77 -4.62
N SER A 47 -31.05 -8.88 -3.97
CA SER A 47 -32.30 -8.45 -4.55
C SER A 47 -32.33 -6.94 -4.69
N SER A 48 -33.03 -6.42 -5.70
CA SER A 48 -33.19 -4.99 -5.88
C SER A 48 -33.86 -4.36 -4.65
N THR A 49 -33.39 -3.17 -4.24
CA THR A 49 -33.89 -2.48 -3.05
C THR A 49 -34.18 -1.01 -3.37
N LEU A 50 -35.39 -0.57 -3.04
CA LEU A 50 -35.77 0.84 -3.07
C LEU A 50 -35.85 1.35 -1.63
N ILE A 51 -35.02 2.35 -1.30
CA ILE A 51 -35.09 3.10 -0.05
C ILE A 51 -35.90 4.35 -0.34
N THR A 52 -37.01 4.57 0.38
CA THR A 52 -37.88 5.73 0.17
C THR A 52 -37.85 6.69 1.32
N ASN A 53 -38.29 7.92 1.07
CA ASN A 53 -38.52 8.93 2.08
C ASN A 53 -37.28 9.20 2.98
N ALA A 54 -36.10 9.32 2.38
CA ALA A 54 -34.82 9.55 3.05
C ALA A 54 -34.35 11.00 2.92
N THR A 55 -33.52 11.46 3.87
CA THR A 55 -32.60 12.57 3.63
C THR A 55 -31.32 11.99 3.07
N VAL A 56 -31.02 12.23 1.81
CA VAL A 56 -29.86 11.62 1.10
C VAL A 56 -28.72 12.61 0.97
N LEU A 57 -27.52 12.20 1.44
CA LEU A 57 -26.26 12.86 1.12
C LEU A 57 -25.59 12.10 -0.02
N THR A 58 -25.43 12.73 -1.17
CA THR A 58 -24.93 12.04 -2.37
C THR A 58 -23.42 11.78 -2.34
N GLY A 59 -22.67 12.42 -1.43
CA GLY A 59 -21.20 12.40 -1.41
C GLY A 59 -20.56 13.36 -2.42
N THR A 60 -21.36 14.04 -3.25
CA THR A 60 -20.90 15.05 -4.22
C THR A 60 -21.19 16.48 -3.75
N GLY A 61 -21.62 16.65 -2.50
CA GLY A 61 -21.98 17.93 -1.88
C GLY A 61 -23.48 18.23 -1.88
N GLU A 62 -24.30 17.40 -2.52
CA GLU A 62 -25.74 17.58 -2.54
C GLU A 62 -26.43 16.93 -1.34
N ARG A 63 -27.46 17.58 -0.86
CA ARG A 63 -28.41 17.08 0.14
C ARG A 63 -29.82 17.09 -0.47
N LEU A 64 -30.43 15.93 -0.52
CA LEU A 64 -31.79 15.76 -1.07
C LEU A 64 -32.75 15.38 0.06
N GLU A 65 -33.80 16.15 0.22
CA GLU A 65 -34.88 15.87 1.20
C GLU A 65 -35.98 15.06 0.57
N GLN A 66 -36.54 14.12 1.35
CA GLN A 66 -37.63 13.23 0.89
C GLN A 66 -37.31 12.58 -0.44
N ALA A 67 -36.11 12.00 -0.50
CA ALA A 67 -35.57 11.38 -1.70
C ALA A 67 -35.52 9.86 -1.54
N ASP A 68 -35.49 9.20 -2.68
CA ASP A 68 -35.43 7.76 -2.81
C ASP A 68 -34.07 7.35 -3.37
N VAL A 69 -33.62 6.14 -3.02
CA VAL A 69 -32.41 5.51 -3.56
C VAL A 69 -32.76 4.12 -4.07
N PHE A 70 -32.59 3.87 -5.35
CA PHE A 70 -32.79 2.57 -5.96
C PHE A 70 -31.45 1.86 -6.16
N ILE A 71 -31.35 0.66 -5.63
CA ILE A 71 -30.17 -0.21 -5.68
C ILE A 71 -30.55 -1.49 -6.42
N VAL A 72 -29.77 -1.84 -7.44
CA VAL A 72 -29.91 -3.08 -8.20
C VAL A 72 -28.52 -3.61 -8.58
N ASP A 73 -28.33 -4.91 -8.56
CA ASP A 73 -27.07 -5.58 -8.85
C ASP A 73 -25.88 -5.03 -8.01
N GLY A 74 -26.16 -4.68 -6.74
CA GLY A 74 -25.16 -4.14 -5.83
C GLY A 74 -24.68 -2.72 -6.16
N LYS A 75 -25.42 -1.99 -7.01
CA LYS A 75 -25.07 -0.61 -7.42
C LYS A 75 -26.25 0.34 -7.22
N ILE A 76 -25.94 1.59 -6.90
CA ILE A 76 -26.91 2.67 -6.93
C ILE A 76 -27.26 2.95 -8.38
N ALA A 77 -28.51 2.64 -8.77
CA ALA A 77 -29.00 2.85 -10.13
C ALA A 77 -29.64 4.22 -10.31
N GLN A 78 -30.40 4.69 -9.30
CA GLN A 78 -31.08 5.98 -9.34
C GLN A 78 -31.13 6.61 -7.94
N VAL A 79 -31.08 7.93 -7.91
CA VAL A 79 -31.34 8.76 -6.73
C VAL A 79 -32.24 9.91 -7.14
N GLY A 80 -33.34 10.15 -6.45
CA GLY A 80 -34.29 11.22 -6.79
C GLY A 80 -35.51 11.19 -5.92
N LYS A 81 -36.54 11.97 -6.26
CA LYS A 81 -37.81 11.97 -5.58
C LYS A 81 -38.82 11.12 -6.35
N ASP A 82 -39.71 10.47 -5.61
CA ASP A 82 -40.87 9.73 -6.15
C ASP A 82 -40.46 8.75 -7.28
N LEU A 83 -39.41 7.96 -7.05
CA LEU A 83 -38.93 6.99 -8.04
C LEU A 83 -39.99 5.93 -8.31
N ASN A 84 -40.45 5.86 -9.56
CA ASN A 84 -41.39 4.84 -10.01
C ASN A 84 -40.62 3.64 -10.59
N VAL A 85 -40.14 2.76 -9.73
CA VAL A 85 -39.38 1.56 -10.06
C VAL A 85 -39.95 0.35 -9.35
N ASN A 86 -39.79 -0.83 -9.96
CA ASN A 86 -40.13 -2.10 -9.31
C ASN A 86 -38.87 -2.59 -8.57
N ALA A 87 -39.00 -2.84 -7.29
CA ALA A 87 -37.92 -3.38 -6.44
C ALA A 87 -38.45 -4.62 -5.70
N ASP A 88 -37.56 -5.59 -5.48
CA ASP A 88 -37.88 -6.77 -4.67
C ASP A 88 -38.10 -6.40 -3.19
N ASN A 89 -37.39 -5.41 -2.71
CA ASN A 89 -37.48 -4.90 -1.36
C ASN A 89 -37.72 -3.39 -1.36
N THR A 90 -38.60 -2.94 -0.46
CA THR A 90 -38.80 -1.51 -0.22
C THR A 90 -38.57 -1.21 1.27
N ILE A 91 -37.77 -0.19 1.55
CA ILE A 91 -37.45 0.28 2.90
C ILE A 91 -37.90 1.73 3.01
N ASP A 92 -38.90 2.01 3.84
CA ASP A 92 -39.26 3.38 4.20
C ASP A 92 -38.25 3.90 5.25
N ALA A 93 -37.42 4.86 4.86
CA ALA A 93 -36.42 5.46 5.74
C ALA A 93 -37.02 6.36 6.81
N GLN A 94 -38.32 6.76 6.69
CA GLN A 94 -39.01 7.60 7.66
C GLN A 94 -38.22 8.89 8.03
N GLY A 95 -37.65 9.53 7.01
CA GLY A 95 -36.82 10.72 7.15
C GLY A 95 -35.40 10.49 7.70
N LYS A 96 -34.98 9.23 7.87
CA LYS A 96 -33.58 8.90 8.25
C LYS A 96 -32.63 9.28 7.13
N TRP A 97 -31.36 9.37 7.50
CA TRP A 97 -30.30 9.73 6.57
C TRP A 97 -29.77 8.50 5.81
N VAL A 98 -29.56 8.69 4.51
CA VAL A 98 -28.83 7.75 3.66
C VAL A 98 -27.57 8.45 3.18
N THR A 99 -26.42 7.88 3.46
CA THR A 99 -25.11 8.44 3.13
C THR A 99 -24.26 7.38 2.42
N PRO A 100 -23.22 7.78 1.68
CA PRO A 100 -22.16 6.84 1.30
C PRO A 100 -21.59 6.13 2.53
N GLY A 101 -21.15 4.89 2.37
CA GLY A 101 -20.46 4.17 3.44
C GLY A 101 -19.19 4.89 3.87
N ILE A 102 -18.93 4.92 5.17
CA ILE A 102 -17.74 5.55 5.73
C ILE A 102 -16.52 4.70 5.42
N ILE A 103 -15.44 5.33 4.97
CA ILE A 103 -14.12 4.71 4.78
C ILE A 103 -13.26 5.11 5.97
N ASP A 104 -12.91 4.16 6.82
CA ASP A 104 -11.97 4.35 7.91
C ASP A 104 -10.54 4.16 7.39
N VAL A 105 -9.82 5.27 7.27
CA VAL A 105 -8.45 5.28 6.70
C VAL A 105 -7.36 4.93 7.72
N HIS A 106 -7.72 4.67 8.99
CA HIS A 106 -6.78 4.31 10.05
C HIS A 106 -7.42 3.37 11.07
N SER A 107 -7.33 2.10 10.83
CA SER A 107 -7.86 1.08 11.73
C SER A 107 -6.80 0.06 12.13
N HIS A 108 -7.03 -0.58 13.28
CA HIS A 108 -6.25 -1.73 13.76
C HIS A 108 -7.16 -2.92 14.07
N LEU A 109 -8.42 -2.89 13.65
CA LEU A 109 -9.38 -3.97 13.87
C LEU A 109 -8.85 -5.29 13.33
N GLY A 110 -9.07 -6.34 14.08
CA GLY A 110 -8.56 -7.67 13.79
C GLY A 110 -7.10 -7.89 14.17
N ALA A 111 -6.23 -6.84 14.17
CA ALA A 111 -4.83 -6.94 14.62
C ALA A 111 -4.68 -6.64 16.13
N TYR A 112 -5.59 -5.84 16.69
CA TYR A 112 -5.80 -5.65 18.13
C TYR A 112 -7.27 -5.93 18.46
N PRO A 113 -7.71 -7.19 18.40
CA PRO A 113 -9.12 -7.49 18.51
C PRO A 113 -9.64 -7.37 19.96
N SER A 114 -10.96 -7.34 20.07
CA SER A 114 -11.68 -7.32 21.35
C SER A 114 -12.20 -8.73 21.68
N PRO A 115 -12.08 -9.22 22.95
CA PRO A 115 -11.35 -8.60 24.05
C PRO A 115 -9.84 -8.65 23.83
N SER A 116 -9.12 -7.67 24.38
CA SER A 116 -7.67 -7.61 24.31
C SER A 116 -7.06 -8.67 25.23
N VAL A 117 -6.53 -9.72 24.65
CA VAL A 117 -5.76 -10.78 25.33
C VAL A 117 -4.39 -10.91 24.66
N GLU A 118 -3.39 -11.41 25.39
CA GLU A 118 -2.00 -11.45 24.91
C GLU A 118 -1.86 -12.21 23.58
N SER A 119 -2.58 -13.33 23.43
CA SER A 119 -2.58 -14.14 22.20
C SER A 119 -3.15 -13.44 20.97
N HIS A 120 -3.74 -12.26 21.13
CA HIS A 120 -4.31 -11.44 20.05
C HIS A 120 -3.59 -10.09 19.87
N GLN A 121 -2.40 -9.94 20.43
CA GLN A 121 -1.61 -8.70 20.35
C GLN A 121 -0.66 -8.72 19.14
N ASP A 122 -1.23 -8.77 17.94
CA ASP A 122 -0.51 -8.98 16.68
C ASP A 122 -0.32 -7.70 15.85
N GLY A 123 -0.48 -6.53 16.45
CA GLY A 123 -0.45 -5.28 15.71
C GLY A 123 0.94 -4.68 15.46
N ASN A 124 1.99 -5.12 16.16
CA ASN A 124 3.37 -4.68 15.92
C ASN A 124 4.35 -5.84 16.04
N GLU A 125 5.18 -6.02 15.02
CA GLU A 125 6.38 -6.86 15.10
C GLU A 125 7.56 -6.01 15.59
N MET A 126 7.83 -6.02 16.90
CA MET A 126 8.82 -5.13 17.54
C MET A 126 10.22 -5.72 17.64
N THR A 127 10.55 -6.73 16.83
CA THR A 127 11.85 -7.42 16.87
C THR A 127 12.98 -6.64 16.19
N SER A 128 12.63 -5.69 15.31
CA SER A 128 13.57 -4.80 14.62
C SER A 128 12.92 -3.45 14.30
N PRO A 129 13.67 -2.35 14.23
CA PRO A 129 13.16 -1.06 13.78
C PRO A 129 12.64 -1.05 12.34
N ASN A 130 13.13 -1.95 11.51
CA ASN A 130 12.63 -2.15 10.14
C ASN A 130 12.11 -3.58 9.99
N THR A 131 10.80 -3.70 9.98
CA THR A 131 10.04 -4.94 9.75
C THR A 131 9.11 -4.80 8.54
N ALA A 132 9.60 -4.17 7.46
CA ALA A 132 8.83 -3.99 6.23
C ALA A 132 8.41 -5.32 5.56
N GLU A 133 9.01 -6.45 5.96
CA GLU A 133 8.66 -7.80 5.53
C GLU A 133 7.33 -8.31 6.07
N VAL A 134 6.82 -7.80 7.20
CA VAL A 134 5.57 -8.30 7.78
C VAL A 134 4.36 -7.63 7.12
N TRP A 135 3.28 -8.38 7.02
CA TRP A 135 2.04 -7.90 6.40
C TRP A 135 0.89 -8.08 7.38
N VAL A 136 0.23 -6.99 7.76
CA VAL A 136 -0.85 -7.01 8.77
C VAL A 136 -2.03 -7.89 8.35
N GLU A 137 -2.18 -8.16 7.05
CA GLU A 137 -3.22 -9.07 6.55
C GLU A 137 -3.14 -10.48 7.16
N HIS A 138 -1.93 -10.90 7.61
CA HIS A 138 -1.75 -12.18 8.29
C HIS A 138 -2.12 -12.16 9.78
N SER A 139 -2.27 -10.96 10.35
CA SER A 139 -2.68 -10.76 11.75
C SER A 139 -4.18 -10.47 11.91
N VAL A 140 -4.90 -10.20 10.82
CA VAL A 140 -6.32 -9.86 10.90
C VAL A 140 -7.15 -11.07 11.32
N TRP A 141 -7.82 -10.96 12.45
CA TRP A 141 -8.85 -11.90 12.90
C TRP A 141 -10.24 -11.44 12.43
N PRO A 142 -10.85 -12.09 11.41
CA PRO A 142 -12.10 -11.64 10.81
C PRO A 142 -13.31 -11.64 11.74
N GLN A 143 -13.25 -12.43 12.83
CA GLN A 143 -14.33 -12.53 13.80
C GLN A 143 -14.22 -11.53 14.96
N ASP A 144 -13.28 -10.59 14.91
CA ASP A 144 -13.22 -9.49 15.89
C ASP A 144 -14.59 -8.77 15.95
N PRO A 145 -15.25 -8.73 17.14
CA PRO A 145 -16.51 -8.03 17.32
C PRO A 145 -16.45 -6.54 16.94
N GLY A 146 -15.24 -5.96 16.89
CA GLY A 146 -15.01 -4.60 16.44
C GLY A 146 -15.50 -4.33 15.02
N PHE A 147 -15.35 -5.30 14.11
CA PHE A 147 -15.86 -5.17 12.74
C PHE A 147 -17.37 -5.01 12.69
N ASN A 148 -18.12 -5.77 13.51
CA ASN A 148 -19.58 -5.65 13.57
C ASN A 148 -19.98 -4.27 14.09
N ARG A 149 -19.38 -3.80 15.18
CA ARG A 149 -19.65 -2.47 15.75
C ARG A 149 -19.33 -1.33 14.78
N ALA A 150 -18.21 -1.45 14.08
CA ALA A 150 -17.83 -0.48 13.05
C ALA A 150 -18.86 -0.47 11.89
N ARG A 151 -19.35 -1.64 11.46
CA ARG A 151 -20.38 -1.75 10.41
C ARG A 151 -21.71 -1.17 10.87
N GLU A 152 -22.13 -1.40 12.12
CA GLU A 152 -23.32 -0.79 12.72
C GLU A 152 -23.21 0.75 12.76
N GLY A 153 -21.97 1.29 12.87
CA GLY A 153 -21.67 2.71 12.75
C GLY A 153 -21.58 3.23 11.32
N GLY A 154 -21.79 2.38 10.30
CA GLY A 154 -21.76 2.79 8.89
C GLY A 154 -20.39 2.68 8.21
N ILE A 155 -19.40 2.09 8.86
CA ILE A 155 -18.07 1.88 8.27
C ILE A 155 -18.11 0.66 7.36
N THR A 156 -17.92 0.89 6.05
CA THR A 156 -18.00 -0.14 5.01
C THR A 156 -16.64 -0.58 4.47
N THR A 157 -15.62 0.24 4.67
CA THR A 157 -14.24 -0.02 4.22
C THR A 157 -13.26 0.44 5.30
N LEU A 158 -12.20 -0.34 5.51
CA LEU A 158 -11.18 -0.04 6.49
C LEU A 158 -9.78 -0.21 5.88
N GLN A 159 -8.89 0.73 6.21
CA GLN A 159 -7.46 0.55 6.01
C GLN A 159 -6.87 0.00 7.31
N ILE A 160 -6.54 -1.29 7.33
CA ILE A 160 -5.90 -1.90 8.50
C ILE A 160 -4.40 -1.67 8.40
N LEU A 161 -3.86 -1.02 9.42
CA LEU A 161 -2.46 -0.64 9.54
C LEU A 161 -1.78 -1.43 10.66
N PRO A 162 -0.50 -1.79 10.54
CA PRO A 162 0.32 -2.08 11.71
C PRO A 162 0.34 -0.90 12.68
N GLY A 163 0.64 -1.15 13.94
CA GLY A 163 0.82 -0.09 14.94
C GLY A 163 2.08 0.75 14.66
N SER A 164 2.37 1.71 15.54
CA SER A 164 3.37 2.76 15.30
C SER A 164 4.69 2.54 16.06
N ALA A 165 5.08 1.29 16.32
CA ALA A 165 6.28 0.99 17.09
C ALA A 165 7.59 1.18 16.30
N ASN A 166 7.57 0.87 15.01
CA ASN A 166 8.74 0.70 14.16
C ASN A 166 8.96 1.90 13.24
N LEU A 167 10.19 2.10 12.79
CA LEU A 167 10.47 3.00 11.65
C LEU A 167 9.69 2.55 10.41
N PHE A 168 9.74 1.24 10.12
CA PHE A 168 8.95 0.56 9.09
C PHE A 168 8.21 -0.59 9.76
N GLY A 169 6.90 -0.47 9.89
CA GLY A 169 6.06 -1.40 10.66
C GLY A 169 5.44 -2.52 9.85
N GLY A 170 5.62 -2.52 8.53
CA GLY A 170 5.08 -3.55 7.64
C GLY A 170 3.92 -3.09 6.77
N ARG A 171 3.45 -4.02 5.92
CA ARG A 171 2.38 -3.72 4.95
C ARG A 171 1.02 -3.60 5.62
N ALA A 172 0.27 -2.63 5.16
CA ALA A 172 -1.14 -2.40 5.46
C ALA A 172 -2.04 -3.02 4.38
N VAL A 173 -3.30 -3.30 4.73
CA VAL A 173 -4.29 -3.88 3.82
C VAL A 173 -5.61 -3.13 3.88
N THR A 174 -6.28 -2.96 2.74
CA THR A 174 -7.63 -2.42 2.68
C THR A 174 -8.65 -3.56 2.69
N LEU A 175 -9.64 -3.47 3.58
CA LEU A 175 -10.70 -4.45 3.74
C LEU A 175 -12.07 -3.84 3.46
N LYS A 176 -12.96 -4.65 2.88
CA LYS A 176 -14.41 -4.43 2.96
C LYS A 176 -14.89 -4.93 4.32
N ASN A 177 -15.69 -4.12 5.01
CA ASN A 177 -16.25 -4.52 6.30
C ASN A 177 -17.47 -5.44 6.11
N VAL A 178 -17.21 -6.65 5.66
CA VAL A 178 -18.23 -7.69 5.42
C VAL A 178 -18.01 -8.87 6.35
N PRO A 179 -19.08 -9.59 6.74
CA PRO A 179 -18.93 -10.85 7.48
C PRO A 179 -18.13 -11.87 6.66
N ALA A 180 -17.06 -12.40 7.24
CA ALA A 180 -16.23 -13.41 6.59
C ALA A 180 -15.50 -14.29 7.60
N HIS A 181 -15.04 -15.46 7.15
CA HIS A 181 -14.25 -16.39 7.97
C HIS A 181 -12.75 -16.29 7.67
N THR A 182 -12.38 -15.62 6.58
CA THR A 182 -10.98 -15.41 6.17
C THR A 182 -10.74 -13.94 5.82
N MET A 183 -9.53 -13.47 6.05
CA MET A 183 -9.12 -12.11 5.69
C MET A 183 -9.23 -11.89 4.17
N GLN A 184 -8.87 -12.88 3.35
CA GLN A 184 -8.96 -12.77 1.89
C GLN A 184 -10.38 -12.52 1.40
N ALA A 185 -11.41 -13.06 2.10
CA ALA A 185 -12.80 -12.79 1.77
C ALA A 185 -13.26 -11.37 2.16
N MET A 186 -12.54 -10.70 3.06
CA MET A 186 -12.73 -9.27 3.38
C MET A 186 -11.85 -8.36 2.52
N LYS A 187 -10.74 -8.85 1.95
CA LYS A 187 -9.76 -8.03 1.24
C LYS A 187 -10.39 -7.29 0.07
N PHE A 188 -10.19 -5.97 0.02
CA PHE A 188 -10.74 -5.16 -1.05
C PHE A 188 -10.07 -5.50 -2.38
N PRO A 189 -10.82 -5.91 -3.43
CA PRO A 189 -10.23 -6.32 -4.70
C PRO A 189 -9.41 -5.19 -5.33
N ASN A 190 -8.18 -5.51 -5.73
CA ASN A 190 -7.24 -4.59 -6.41
C ASN A 190 -6.87 -3.32 -5.64
N ALA A 191 -7.19 -3.21 -4.36
CA ALA A 191 -6.70 -2.10 -3.55
C ALA A 191 -5.16 -2.18 -3.41
N PRO A 192 -4.44 -1.05 -3.52
CA PRO A 192 -3.00 -1.03 -3.29
C PRO A 192 -2.70 -1.37 -1.83
N TYR A 193 -1.54 -1.96 -1.58
CA TYR A 193 -1.03 -2.10 -0.23
C TYR A 193 -0.53 -0.76 0.30
N GLY A 194 -0.54 -0.61 1.63
CA GLY A 194 0.16 0.45 2.31
C GLY A 194 1.45 -0.04 2.95
N LEU A 195 2.31 0.89 3.36
CA LEU A 195 3.44 0.66 4.26
C LEU A 195 3.28 1.57 5.47
N LYS A 196 3.11 1.00 6.66
CA LYS A 196 3.11 1.77 7.89
C LYS A 196 4.53 2.16 8.27
N MET A 197 4.71 3.46 8.51
CA MET A 197 5.92 4.04 9.08
C MET A 197 5.57 4.84 10.34
N ALA A 198 6.54 5.06 11.22
CA ALA A 198 6.34 5.93 12.36
C ALA A 198 7.56 6.80 12.60
N CYS A 199 7.34 8.12 12.69
CA CYS A 199 8.35 9.11 13.06
C CYS A 199 8.29 9.47 14.55
N GLY A 200 9.23 10.27 14.99
CA GLY A 200 9.22 10.91 16.28
C GLY A 200 9.43 9.99 17.47
N GLU A 201 8.56 10.14 18.45
CA GLU A 201 8.77 9.57 19.79
C GLU A 201 8.57 8.05 19.88
N ASN A 202 7.66 7.49 19.08
CA ASN A 202 7.27 6.09 19.24
C ASN A 202 8.44 5.12 18.96
N PRO A 203 9.14 5.15 17.82
CA PRO A 203 10.29 4.28 17.59
C PRO A 203 11.40 4.51 18.63
N LYS A 204 11.66 5.78 19.01
CA LYS A 204 12.65 6.12 20.04
C LYS A 204 12.33 5.47 21.38
N ARG A 205 11.05 5.51 21.79
CA ARG A 205 10.60 4.93 23.05
C ARG A 205 10.70 3.40 23.02
N VAL A 206 10.22 2.78 21.95
CA VAL A 206 10.19 1.31 21.84
C VAL A 206 11.59 0.71 21.82
N TYR A 207 12.46 1.20 20.97
CA TYR A 207 13.81 0.65 20.81
C TYR A 207 14.82 1.25 21.79
N GLY A 208 14.71 2.53 22.10
CA GLY A 208 15.59 3.20 23.04
C GLY A 208 15.49 2.67 24.46
N SER A 209 14.31 2.23 24.93
CA SER A 209 14.14 1.59 26.22
C SER A 209 14.92 0.27 26.32
N ASN A 210 15.13 -0.41 25.21
CA ASN A 210 15.89 -1.65 25.08
C ASN A 210 17.38 -1.40 24.71
N LYS A 211 17.83 -0.14 24.72
CA LYS A 211 19.19 0.25 24.32
C LYS A 211 19.57 -0.14 22.88
N ILE A 212 18.57 -0.23 22.00
CA ILE A 212 18.71 -0.51 20.56
C ILE A 212 18.40 0.78 19.80
N ALA A 213 19.06 1.01 18.66
CA ALA A 213 18.70 2.13 17.78
C ALA A 213 17.29 1.95 17.19
N PRO A 214 16.52 3.05 17.01
CA PRO A 214 16.85 4.43 17.29
C PRO A 214 16.54 4.84 18.74
N GLN A 215 17.38 5.73 19.30
CA GLN A 215 17.12 6.35 20.61
C GLN A 215 16.83 7.85 20.49
N THR A 216 17.08 8.43 19.32
CA THR A 216 16.92 9.86 19.03
C THR A 216 16.27 10.07 17.68
N ARG A 217 15.77 11.30 17.39
CA ARG A 217 15.29 11.63 16.04
C ARG A 217 16.41 11.56 14.99
N MET A 218 17.67 11.86 15.38
CA MET A 218 18.83 11.62 14.51
C MET A 218 18.94 10.14 14.14
N GLY A 219 18.74 9.24 15.13
CA GLY A 219 18.72 7.79 14.91
C GLY A 219 17.56 7.34 14.03
N ASN A 220 16.36 7.94 14.16
CA ASN A 220 15.24 7.68 13.26
C ASN A 220 15.67 7.97 11.81
N MET A 221 16.18 9.18 11.54
CA MET A 221 16.59 9.58 10.19
C MET A 221 17.70 8.70 9.62
N ALA A 222 18.69 8.33 10.44
CA ALA A 222 19.74 7.41 10.02
C ALA A 222 19.18 6.03 9.62
N GLY A 223 18.24 5.50 10.41
CA GLY A 223 17.60 4.22 10.12
C GLY A 223 16.74 4.24 8.85
N TYR A 224 15.98 5.33 8.61
CA TYR A 224 15.23 5.49 7.36
C TYR A 224 16.16 5.57 6.15
N ARG A 225 17.17 6.43 6.20
CA ARG A 225 18.11 6.63 5.08
C ARG A 225 18.84 5.34 4.72
N GLN A 226 19.32 4.61 5.73
CA GLN A 226 19.99 3.33 5.49
C GLN A 226 19.06 2.34 4.77
N ALA A 227 17.81 2.20 5.24
CA ALA A 227 16.85 1.28 4.62
C ALA A 227 16.49 1.68 3.19
N TRP A 228 16.37 2.98 2.89
CA TRP A 228 16.10 3.46 1.54
C TRP A 228 17.29 3.31 0.59
N ILE A 229 18.53 3.45 1.08
CA ILE A 229 19.75 3.15 0.30
C ILE A 229 19.73 1.68 -0.12
N GLU A 230 19.54 0.76 0.83
CA GLU A 230 19.50 -0.69 0.59
C GLU A 230 18.34 -1.08 -0.36
N ALA A 231 17.17 -0.45 -0.19
CA ALA A 231 16.02 -0.66 -1.08
C ALA A 231 16.28 -0.16 -2.52
N SER A 232 17.00 0.95 -2.66
CA SER A 232 17.37 1.50 -3.97
C SER A 232 18.38 0.60 -4.70
N GLU A 233 19.34 0.06 -3.96
CA GLU A 233 20.30 -0.94 -4.50
C GLU A 233 19.56 -2.21 -4.93
N TYR A 234 18.64 -2.70 -4.11
CA TYR A 234 17.81 -3.87 -4.43
C TYR A 234 16.96 -3.63 -5.67
N LYS A 235 16.30 -2.47 -5.78
CA LYS A 235 15.52 -2.07 -6.95
C LYS A 235 16.39 -2.07 -8.21
N SER A 236 17.56 -1.42 -8.15
CA SER A 236 18.49 -1.32 -9.27
C SER A 236 18.99 -2.71 -9.73
N ALA A 237 19.28 -3.61 -8.80
CA ALA A 237 19.70 -4.97 -9.14
C ALA A 237 18.62 -5.74 -9.93
N TRP A 238 17.35 -5.65 -9.51
CA TRP A 238 16.23 -6.27 -10.22
C TRP A 238 15.96 -5.62 -11.57
N GLU A 239 16.06 -4.29 -11.70
CA GLU A 239 15.91 -3.59 -12.98
C GLU A 239 17.01 -3.99 -14.00
N GLN A 240 18.24 -4.14 -13.51
CA GLN A 240 19.35 -4.62 -14.34
C GLN A 240 19.12 -6.07 -14.79
N TYR A 241 18.65 -6.93 -13.89
CA TYR A 241 18.28 -8.31 -14.21
C TYR A 241 17.18 -8.36 -15.28
N ASP A 242 16.09 -7.62 -15.09
CA ASP A 242 14.97 -7.58 -16.03
C ASP A 242 15.40 -7.05 -17.40
N THR A 243 16.25 -6.03 -17.44
CA THR A 243 16.80 -5.43 -18.66
C THR A 243 17.71 -6.43 -19.39
N ALA A 244 18.62 -7.07 -18.69
CA ALA A 244 19.53 -8.05 -19.26
C ALA A 244 18.78 -9.27 -19.81
N HIS A 245 17.79 -9.78 -19.06
CA HIS A 245 16.94 -10.88 -19.52
C HIS A 245 16.15 -10.51 -20.79
N ALA A 246 15.56 -9.30 -20.82
CA ALA A 246 14.82 -8.78 -21.98
C ALA A 246 15.73 -8.61 -23.22
N ALA A 247 17.02 -8.35 -23.01
CA ALA A 247 18.03 -8.28 -24.07
C ALA A 247 18.50 -9.68 -24.56
N GLY A 248 17.91 -10.76 -24.06
CA GLY A 248 18.27 -12.14 -24.43
C GLY A 248 19.56 -12.65 -23.77
N LEU A 249 20.09 -11.91 -22.79
CA LEU A 249 21.17 -12.36 -21.93
C LEU A 249 20.66 -13.40 -20.93
N ASN A 250 21.58 -14.12 -20.30
CA ASN A 250 21.25 -15.19 -19.35
C ASN A 250 21.73 -14.86 -17.92
N PRO A 251 21.26 -13.74 -17.31
CA PRO A 251 21.73 -13.29 -16.01
C PRO A 251 21.22 -14.20 -14.88
N ASP A 252 21.93 -14.22 -13.76
CA ASP A 252 21.42 -14.75 -12.51
C ASP A 252 20.44 -13.77 -11.88
N ALA A 253 19.30 -14.27 -11.39
CA ALA A 253 18.35 -13.43 -10.69
C ALA A 253 18.95 -12.94 -9.34
N PRO A 254 18.72 -11.69 -8.94
CA PRO A 254 19.11 -11.21 -7.62
C PRO A 254 18.49 -12.06 -6.51
N LYS A 255 19.17 -12.16 -5.38
CA LYS A 255 18.61 -12.80 -4.20
C LYS A 255 17.37 -12.03 -3.74
N ARG A 256 16.22 -12.72 -3.67
CA ARG A 256 14.99 -12.13 -3.19
C ARG A 256 15.05 -11.87 -1.68
N ASP A 257 14.54 -10.68 -1.27
CA ASP A 257 14.34 -10.28 0.11
C ASP A 257 12.97 -9.61 0.24
N ILE A 258 12.09 -10.20 1.07
CA ILE A 258 10.69 -9.73 1.22
C ILE A 258 10.57 -8.37 1.91
N LYS A 259 11.57 -7.97 2.69
CA LYS A 259 11.67 -6.63 3.26
C LYS A 259 11.83 -5.60 2.15
N TYR A 260 12.80 -5.84 1.26
CA TYR A 260 13.07 -4.94 0.15
C TYR A 260 12.05 -5.06 -0.98
N ASP A 261 11.32 -6.17 -1.12
CA ASP A 261 10.14 -6.24 -2.00
C ASP A 261 9.08 -5.19 -1.59
N THR A 262 8.88 -4.99 -0.28
CA THR A 262 7.96 -3.95 0.21
C THR A 262 8.48 -2.56 -0.05
N LEU A 263 9.74 -2.27 0.29
CA LEU A 263 10.34 -0.95 0.13
C LEU A 263 10.50 -0.57 -1.36
N ARG A 264 10.88 -1.55 -2.22
CA ARG A 264 10.87 -1.37 -3.67
C ARG A 264 9.49 -1.01 -4.18
N GLY A 265 8.44 -1.66 -3.68
CA GLY A 265 7.06 -1.33 -4.04
C GLY A 265 6.68 0.13 -3.77
N VAL A 266 7.25 0.75 -2.72
CA VAL A 266 7.10 2.19 -2.48
C VAL A 266 7.86 3.01 -3.52
N LEU A 267 9.12 2.66 -3.81
CA LEU A 267 9.94 3.34 -4.81
C LEU A 267 9.39 3.19 -6.24
N ASP A 268 8.58 2.15 -6.49
CA ASP A 268 7.85 1.92 -7.74
C ASP A 268 6.47 2.62 -7.76
N GLY A 269 6.04 3.24 -6.65
CA GLY A 269 4.72 3.88 -6.52
C GLY A 269 3.56 2.91 -6.38
N GLU A 270 3.79 1.64 -6.08
CA GLU A 270 2.79 0.58 -5.96
C GLU A 270 2.29 0.37 -4.53
N VAL A 271 3.09 0.76 -3.55
CA VAL A 271 2.80 0.68 -2.11
C VAL A 271 2.74 2.09 -1.55
N MET A 272 1.63 2.44 -0.92
CA MET A 272 1.37 3.80 -0.41
C MET A 272 1.90 3.95 1.01
N ILE A 273 2.54 5.08 1.32
CA ILE A 273 3.06 5.33 2.67
C ILE A 273 1.98 5.88 3.60
N HIS A 274 1.97 5.35 4.83
CA HIS A 274 1.16 5.79 5.95
C HIS A 274 2.07 6.13 7.13
N ASN A 275 2.40 7.42 7.27
CA ASN A 275 3.29 7.93 8.33
C ASN A 275 2.51 8.27 9.59
N HIS A 276 2.85 7.65 10.72
CA HIS A 276 2.49 8.15 12.03
C HIS A 276 3.45 9.28 12.42
N CYS A 277 2.98 10.53 12.52
CA CYS A 277 3.74 11.68 12.99
C CYS A 277 2.87 12.62 13.80
N TYR A 278 3.46 13.28 14.79
CA TYR A 278 2.75 14.30 15.60
C TYR A 278 3.18 15.71 15.28
N LYS A 279 4.49 15.96 15.15
CA LYS A 279 5.08 17.29 15.12
C LYS A 279 5.34 17.78 13.69
N ALA A 280 5.24 19.11 13.53
CA ALA A 280 5.41 19.77 12.26
C ALA A 280 6.80 19.50 11.65
N GLU A 281 7.88 19.66 12.44
CA GLU A 281 9.24 19.43 11.99
C GLU A 281 9.53 17.97 11.64
N GLU A 282 8.84 17.03 12.28
CA GLU A 282 9.00 15.61 11.99
C GLU A 282 8.32 15.24 10.66
N MET A 283 7.14 15.80 10.37
CA MET A 283 6.48 15.65 9.07
C MET A 283 7.30 16.28 7.95
N ALA A 284 7.86 17.49 8.17
CA ALA A 284 8.75 18.14 7.21
C ALA A 284 9.99 17.29 6.88
N MET A 285 10.64 16.70 7.90
CA MET A 285 11.77 15.79 7.68
C MET A 285 11.39 14.55 6.87
N MET A 286 10.17 13.99 7.04
CA MET A 286 9.70 12.86 6.24
C MET A 286 9.44 13.25 4.78
N ILE A 287 8.99 14.48 4.52
CA ILE A 287 8.86 15.03 3.17
C ILE A 287 10.24 15.20 2.52
N ASP A 288 11.23 15.73 3.25
CA ASP A 288 12.60 15.87 2.75
C ASP A 288 13.23 14.50 2.45
N LEU A 289 12.99 13.51 3.30
CA LEU A 289 13.42 12.13 3.07
C LEU A 289 12.77 11.55 1.80
N ALA A 290 11.49 11.80 1.59
CA ALA A 290 10.78 11.36 0.40
C ALA A 290 11.35 11.98 -0.89
N LYS A 291 11.75 13.25 -0.84
CA LYS A 291 12.44 13.94 -1.93
C LYS A 291 13.84 13.36 -2.18
N GLU A 292 14.61 13.05 -1.13
CA GLU A 292 15.95 12.45 -1.25
C GLU A 292 15.93 11.11 -2.00
N PHE A 293 14.90 10.27 -1.76
CA PHE A 293 14.79 8.95 -2.35
C PHE A 293 13.74 8.82 -3.45
N ASN A 294 13.16 9.96 -3.88
CA ASN A 294 12.20 10.04 -4.97
C ASN A 294 10.99 9.11 -4.80
N TYR A 295 10.33 9.18 -3.64
CA TYR A 295 9.04 8.55 -3.40
C TYR A 295 8.02 9.57 -2.89
N HIS A 296 6.72 9.21 -2.91
CA HIS A 296 5.68 10.06 -2.36
C HIS A 296 5.58 9.87 -0.85
N ALA A 297 5.62 10.97 -0.06
CA ALA A 297 5.59 10.91 1.40
C ALA A 297 4.31 10.27 1.96
N GLY A 298 3.24 10.24 1.18
CA GLY A 298 1.98 9.59 1.49
C GLY A 298 1.15 10.38 2.50
N THR A 299 0.44 9.65 3.36
CA THR A 299 -0.47 10.22 4.34
C THR A 299 0.20 10.36 5.71
N PHE A 300 -0.01 11.49 6.38
CA PHE A 300 0.35 11.68 7.78
C PHE A 300 -0.85 11.41 8.68
N HIS A 301 -0.72 10.40 9.53
CA HIS A 301 -1.71 10.05 10.54
C HIS A 301 -1.44 10.80 11.84
N HIS A 302 -2.52 11.15 12.54
CA HIS A 302 -2.54 11.96 13.75
C HIS A 302 -2.22 13.43 13.47
N GLY A 303 -1.07 13.73 12.87
CA GLY A 303 -0.70 15.05 12.33
C GLY A 303 -1.05 16.22 13.26
N ILE A 304 -0.82 16.10 14.58
CA ILE A 304 -1.35 17.05 15.59
C ILE A 304 -0.92 18.49 15.28
N GLU A 305 0.28 18.66 14.73
CA GLU A 305 0.81 19.96 14.35
C GLU A 305 0.79 20.23 12.84
N ALA A 306 0.07 19.42 12.05
CA ALA A 306 -0.01 19.56 10.58
C ALA A 306 -0.44 20.98 10.14
N TYR A 307 -1.34 21.61 10.90
CA TYR A 307 -1.82 22.97 10.64
C TYR A 307 -0.70 24.03 10.58
N LYS A 308 0.45 23.78 11.24
CA LYS A 308 1.60 24.70 11.24
C LYS A 308 2.39 24.70 9.94
N ILE A 309 2.24 23.63 9.14
CA ILE A 309 2.93 23.41 7.87
C ILE A 309 1.96 23.03 6.75
N ALA A 310 0.72 23.53 6.83
CA ALA A 310 -0.34 23.20 5.88
C ALA A 310 0.06 23.47 4.43
N ASP A 311 0.75 24.59 4.17
CA ASP A 311 1.22 24.94 2.82
C ASP A 311 2.24 23.89 2.31
N LEU A 312 3.20 23.50 3.14
CA LEU A 312 4.19 22.48 2.78
C LEU A 312 3.55 21.12 2.49
N LEU A 313 2.53 20.73 3.28
CA LEU A 313 1.78 19.50 3.05
C LEU A 313 1.02 19.57 1.72
N ALA A 314 0.31 20.66 1.47
CA ALA A 314 -0.43 20.87 0.22
C ALA A 314 0.49 20.87 -1.03
N GLU A 315 1.66 21.51 -0.96
CA GLU A 315 2.66 21.51 -2.03
C GLU A 315 3.19 20.09 -2.36
N ASN A 316 3.19 19.18 -1.42
CA ASN A 316 3.67 17.82 -1.60
C ASN A 316 2.55 16.78 -1.77
N GLY A 317 1.27 17.23 -1.88
CA GLY A 317 0.12 16.36 -2.11
C GLY A 317 -0.26 15.49 -0.91
N ASN A 318 0.00 15.98 0.31
CA ASN A 318 -0.31 15.29 1.57
C ASN A 318 -1.58 15.81 2.24
#